data_24768c14f0228f027840c169b6a884ef
#
_entry.id   24768c14f0228f027840c169b6a884ef
#
_cell.length_a   1.000
_cell.length_b   1.000
_cell.length_c   1.000
_cell.angle_alpha   90.00
_cell.angle_beta   90.00
_cell.angle_gamma   90.00
#
_symmetry.space_group_name_H-M   'P 1'
#
loop_
_entity.id
_entity.type
_entity.pdbx_description
1 polymer ?
#
loop_
_entity_poly.entity_id
_entity_poly.type
_entity_poly.pdbx_seq_one_letter_code
_entity_poly.pdbx_strand_id
1 'polypeptide(L)'
;TRQDIQVKTVSWRMMDDNIGYIAITNFRENTYSQFKEALDMLEAEGMEKLVLDLRNNTGGLVKSAHEIGEELLPEGIMVYTMDKDGNREDTLCDDVYNDVPLVVLVNGNSASAAEILAGAIQDTGRGQLIGTTTFGKGLVQRLFTLPDGSGLNVTIQKYYTPNGTSIHGVGITPDYEVELPEEYAQQTNIPAEADTQLQKAVEVLSEKN
;
A
#
# COMPACT_ATOMS: atom_id res chain seq x y z
N THR A 1 -24.59 24.01 -11.39
CA THR A 1 -23.35 24.31 -10.65
C THR A 1 -22.44 23.11 -10.75
N ARG A 2 -21.20 23.30 -11.25
CA ARG A 2 -20.15 22.27 -11.14
C ARG A 2 -19.79 22.17 -9.68
N GLN A 3 -19.91 20.98 -9.08
CA GLN A 3 -19.35 20.65 -7.77
C GLN A 3 -18.11 19.77 -7.95
N ASP A 4 -17.06 20.04 -7.17
CA ASP A 4 -15.94 19.13 -7.07
C ASP A 4 -16.43 17.84 -6.37
N ILE A 5 -16.46 16.76 -7.13
CA ILE A 5 -16.78 15.43 -6.58
C ILE A 5 -15.50 14.88 -5.96
N GLN A 6 -15.44 14.87 -4.65
CA GLN A 6 -14.37 14.17 -3.95
C GLN A 6 -14.60 12.66 -4.04
N VAL A 7 -13.72 11.97 -4.74
CA VAL A 7 -13.79 10.50 -4.85
C VAL A 7 -13.32 9.90 -3.54
N LYS A 8 -14.15 9.07 -2.93
CA LYS A 8 -13.79 8.31 -1.73
C LYS A 8 -12.84 7.17 -2.15
N THR A 9 -11.62 7.19 -1.63
CA THR A 9 -10.58 6.18 -1.89
C THR A 9 -10.21 5.37 -0.66
N VAL A 10 -10.68 5.78 0.52
CA VAL A 10 -10.43 5.11 1.79
C VAL A 10 -11.77 4.72 2.41
N SER A 11 -11.85 3.50 2.92
CA SER A 11 -12.93 3.02 3.78
C SER A 11 -12.35 2.38 5.01
N TRP A 12 -13.04 2.48 6.14
CA TRP A 12 -12.53 1.96 7.40
C TRP A 12 -13.68 1.46 8.31
N ARG A 13 -13.33 0.63 9.25
CA ARG A 13 -14.20 0.16 10.34
C ARG A 13 -13.37 -0.37 11.49
N MET A 14 -13.93 -0.30 12.71
CA MET A 14 -13.44 -1.11 13.81
C MET A 14 -13.98 -2.53 13.66
N MET A 15 -13.13 -3.52 13.85
CA MET A 15 -13.45 -4.94 13.93
C MET A 15 -13.43 -5.39 15.41
N ASP A 16 -13.78 -6.65 15.66
CA ASP A 16 -13.63 -7.24 16.99
C ASP A 16 -12.15 -7.20 17.45
N ASP A 17 -11.91 -7.35 18.74
CA ASP A 17 -10.58 -7.35 19.37
C ASP A 17 -9.76 -6.06 19.13
N ASN A 18 -10.45 -4.91 19.01
CA ASN A 18 -9.88 -3.58 18.79
C ASN A 18 -8.98 -3.51 17.56
N ILE A 19 -9.30 -4.28 16.52
CA ILE A 19 -8.58 -4.27 15.25
C ILE A 19 -9.20 -3.20 14.33
N GLY A 20 -8.43 -2.16 14.00
CA GLY A 20 -8.79 -1.22 12.94
C GLY A 20 -8.58 -1.88 11.57
N TYR A 21 -9.53 -1.66 10.68
CA TYR A 21 -9.41 -2.06 9.27
C TYR A 21 -9.53 -0.82 8.40
N ILE A 22 -8.52 -0.57 7.57
CA ILE A 22 -8.50 0.51 6.58
C ILE A 22 -8.23 -0.09 5.19
N ALA A 23 -9.12 0.15 4.24
CA ALA A 23 -8.92 -0.23 2.84
C ALA A 23 -8.68 1.00 1.98
N ILE A 24 -7.65 0.94 1.13
CA ILE A 24 -7.28 1.99 0.18
C ILE A 24 -7.40 1.44 -1.24
N THR A 25 -8.32 1.99 -2.03
CA THR A 25 -8.58 1.52 -3.40
C THR A 25 -7.66 2.14 -4.45
N ASN A 26 -7.12 3.33 -4.19
CA ASN A 26 -6.22 4.04 -5.09
C ASN A 26 -5.54 5.20 -4.35
N PHE A 27 -4.37 5.66 -4.81
CA PHE A 27 -3.67 6.82 -4.26
C PHE A 27 -3.94 8.07 -5.12
N ARG A 28 -4.75 8.98 -4.58
CA ARG A 28 -5.11 10.28 -5.17
C ARG A 28 -4.67 11.42 -4.25
N GLU A 29 -4.84 12.67 -4.68
CA GLU A 29 -4.45 13.86 -3.89
C GLU A 29 -5.13 13.92 -2.52
N ASN A 30 -6.36 13.41 -2.40
CA ASN A 30 -7.14 13.43 -1.15
C ASN A 30 -7.06 12.10 -0.37
N THR A 31 -6.29 11.10 -0.81
CA THR A 31 -6.24 9.78 -0.14
C THR A 31 -5.55 9.88 1.21
N TYR A 32 -4.45 10.63 1.30
CA TYR A 32 -3.77 10.81 2.58
C TYR A 32 -4.69 11.46 3.64
N SER A 33 -5.39 12.54 3.30
CA SER A 33 -6.31 13.18 4.25
C SER A 33 -7.44 12.26 4.71
N GLN A 34 -7.97 11.41 3.81
CA GLN A 34 -8.97 10.40 4.16
C GLN A 34 -8.39 9.27 5.04
N PHE A 35 -7.14 8.86 4.77
CA PHE A 35 -6.45 7.86 5.58
C PHE A 35 -6.18 8.40 6.99
N LYS A 36 -5.66 9.61 7.11
CA LYS A 36 -5.38 10.24 8.40
C LYS A 36 -6.65 10.40 9.23
N GLU A 37 -7.75 10.86 8.63
CA GLU A 37 -9.05 10.93 9.31
C GLU A 37 -9.50 9.54 9.79
N ALA A 38 -9.34 8.50 8.97
CA ALA A 38 -9.71 7.13 9.33
C ALA A 38 -8.85 6.60 10.49
N LEU A 39 -7.53 6.85 10.45
CA LEU A 39 -6.59 6.46 11.49
C LEU A 39 -6.93 7.14 12.82
N ASP A 40 -7.10 8.48 12.82
CA ASP A 40 -7.43 9.27 14.00
C ASP A 40 -8.76 8.82 14.63
N MET A 41 -9.76 8.46 13.81
CA MET A 41 -11.04 7.96 14.30
C MET A 41 -10.90 6.57 14.94
N LEU A 42 -10.15 5.67 14.33
CA LEU A 42 -9.90 4.34 14.89
C LEU A 42 -9.10 4.41 16.20
N GLU A 43 -8.10 5.29 16.28
CA GLU A 43 -7.37 5.55 17.53
C GLU A 43 -8.30 6.08 18.64
N ALA A 44 -9.17 7.02 18.30
CA ALA A 44 -10.17 7.56 19.25
C ALA A 44 -11.18 6.49 19.73
N GLU A 45 -11.46 5.49 18.88
CA GLU A 45 -12.30 4.33 19.22
C GLU A 45 -11.54 3.23 19.99
N GLY A 46 -10.23 3.40 20.23
CA GLY A 46 -9.41 2.47 21.01
C GLY A 46 -8.78 1.36 20.16
N MET A 47 -8.40 1.64 18.91
CA MET A 47 -7.67 0.70 18.08
C MET A 47 -6.33 0.31 18.72
N GLU A 48 -6.05 -0.98 18.78
CA GLU A 48 -4.81 -1.56 19.28
C GLU A 48 -3.98 -2.27 18.20
N LYS A 49 -4.57 -2.57 17.05
CA LYS A 49 -3.97 -3.31 15.93
C LYS A 49 -4.57 -2.80 14.62
N LEU A 50 -3.82 -2.88 13.51
CA LEU A 50 -4.27 -2.37 12.21
C LEU A 50 -4.13 -3.42 11.10
N VAL A 51 -5.20 -3.58 10.33
CA VAL A 51 -5.19 -4.24 9.01
C VAL A 51 -5.29 -3.17 7.94
N LEU A 52 -4.27 -3.04 7.10
CA LEU A 52 -4.26 -2.18 5.92
C LEU A 52 -4.55 -3.02 4.67
N ASP A 53 -5.66 -2.80 4.01
CA ASP A 53 -6.05 -3.54 2.81
C ASP A 53 -5.68 -2.76 1.54
N LEU A 54 -4.69 -3.26 0.81
CA LEU A 54 -4.21 -2.76 -0.48
C LEU A 54 -4.59 -3.70 -1.62
N ARG A 55 -5.46 -4.70 -1.40
CA ARG A 55 -5.94 -5.58 -2.47
C ARG A 55 -6.69 -4.77 -3.53
N ASN A 56 -6.46 -5.08 -4.79
CA ASN A 56 -7.03 -4.39 -5.96
C ASN A 56 -6.65 -2.89 -6.05
N ASN A 57 -5.68 -2.42 -5.28
CA ASN A 57 -5.16 -1.06 -5.39
C ASN A 57 -4.11 -0.98 -6.50
N THR A 58 -4.46 -0.42 -7.63
CA THR A 58 -3.58 -0.31 -8.81
C THR A 58 -2.51 0.77 -8.68
N GLY A 59 -2.37 1.38 -7.50
CA GLY A 59 -1.42 2.46 -7.23
C GLY A 59 -2.03 3.85 -7.39
N GLY A 60 -1.25 4.78 -7.91
CA GLY A 60 -1.60 6.17 -8.09
C GLY A 60 -0.44 7.10 -7.76
N LEU A 61 -0.71 8.18 -7.03
CA LEU A 61 0.30 9.16 -6.65
C LEU A 61 1.26 8.60 -5.59
N VAL A 62 2.54 8.49 -5.95
CA VAL A 62 3.61 8.05 -5.04
C VAL A 62 3.71 8.99 -3.83
N LYS A 63 3.49 10.31 -4.03
CA LYS A 63 3.46 11.27 -2.93
C LYS A 63 2.42 10.90 -1.87
N SER A 64 1.21 10.52 -2.28
CA SER A 64 0.16 10.13 -1.32
C SER A 64 0.49 8.81 -0.59
N ALA A 65 1.13 7.87 -1.26
CA ALA A 65 1.61 6.64 -0.62
C ALA A 65 2.76 6.94 0.36
N HIS A 66 3.63 7.91 0.05
CA HIS A 66 4.69 8.34 0.95
C HIS A 66 4.13 9.02 2.21
N GLU A 67 3.18 9.96 2.05
CA GLU A 67 2.52 10.63 3.19
C GLU A 67 1.81 9.61 4.12
N ILE A 68 1.27 8.52 3.57
CA ILE A 68 0.72 7.40 4.38
C ILE A 68 1.86 6.57 5.00
N GLY A 69 2.98 6.41 4.29
CA GLY A 69 4.18 5.78 4.80
C GLY A 69 4.74 6.49 6.03
N GLU A 70 4.75 7.81 6.05
CA GLU A 70 5.16 8.64 7.20
C GLU A 70 4.34 8.32 8.48
N GLU A 71 3.06 7.99 8.34
CA GLU A 71 2.20 7.62 9.47
C GLU A 71 2.46 6.18 9.99
N LEU A 72 3.12 5.33 9.20
CA LEU A 72 3.20 3.89 9.48
C LEU A 72 4.62 3.34 9.61
N LEU A 73 5.63 4.01 9.05
CA LEU A 73 6.99 3.49 8.93
C LEU A 73 7.93 4.18 9.91
N PRO A 74 8.91 3.47 10.48
CA PRO A 74 9.97 4.09 11.24
C PRO A 74 10.88 4.95 10.35
N GLU A 75 11.73 5.79 10.98
CA GLU A 75 12.77 6.54 10.28
C GLU A 75 13.60 5.63 9.37
N GLY A 76 13.78 6.07 8.13
CA GLY A 76 14.60 5.37 7.17
C GLY A 76 14.13 5.51 5.72
N ILE A 77 14.67 4.65 4.88
CA ILE A 77 14.32 4.63 3.46
C ILE A 77 12.98 3.91 3.29
N MET A 78 12.00 4.59 2.69
CA MET A 78 10.76 3.95 2.26
C MET A 78 10.93 3.27 0.90
N VAL A 79 11.59 3.96 -0.04
CA VAL A 79 11.80 3.48 -1.41
C VAL A 79 12.96 4.25 -2.01
N TYR A 80 13.68 3.64 -2.94
CA TYR A 80 14.58 4.40 -3.77
C TYR A 80 14.36 4.13 -5.25
N THR A 81 14.75 5.10 -6.07
CA THR A 81 14.77 4.97 -7.52
C THR A 81 16.21 4.92 -8.03
N MET A 82 16.42 4.22 -9.14
CA MET A 82 17.71 4.17 -9.82
C MET A 82 17.51 4.30 -11.32
N ASP A 83 18.31 5.17 -11.95
CA ASP A 83 18.33 5.33 -13.40
C ASP A 83 19.25 4.30 -14.08
N LYS A 84 19.33 4.36 -15.42
CA LYS A 84 20.18 3.47 -16.21
C LYS A 84 21.68 3.68 -15.99
N ASP A 85 22.10 4.82 -15.44
CA ASP A 85 23.50 5.19 -15.19
C ASP A 85 23.91 4.89 -13.74
N GLY A 86 22.98 4.36 -12.91
CA GLY A 86 23.20 3.98 -11.52
C GLY A 86 23.02 5.14 -10.53
N ASN A 87 22.49 6.28 -10.95
CA ASN A 87 22.15 7.36 -10.03
C ASN A 87 20.94 6.97 -9.20
N ARG A 88 21.09 7.05 -7.88
CA ARG A 88 20.08 6.68 -6.90
C ARG A 88 19.49 7.90 -6.25
N GLU A 89 18.16 7.90 -6.01
CA GLU A 89 17.41 8.89 -5.27
C GLU A 89 16.57 8.17 -4.20
N ASP A 90 16.79 8.52 -2.93
CA ASP A 90 16.10 7.94 -1.78
C ASP A 90 14.89 8.80 -1.38
N THR A 91 13.77 8.14 -1.05
CA THR A 91 12.62 8.74 -0.37
C THR A 91 12.64 8.23 1.06
N LEU A 92 12.67 9.15 2.02
CA LEU A 92 12.83 8.85 3.45
C LEU A 92 11.52 9.08 4.20
N CYS A 93 11.33 8.34 5.29
CA CYS A 93 10.35 8.62 6.34
C CYS A 93 11.07 9.11 7.61
N ASP A 94 10.38 9.90 8.44
CA ASP A 94 10.87 10.35 9.75
C ASP A 94 10.58 9.31 10.87
N ASP A 95 10.79 9.68 12.14
CA ASP A 95 10.64 8.78 13.29
C ASP A 95 9.28 8.92 14.04
N VAL A 96 8.35 9.68 13.47
CA VAL A 96 7.03 9.93 14.08
C VAL A 96 5.97 9.10 13.38
N TYR A 97 5.71 7.91 13.86
CA TYR A 97 4.73 6.99 13.26
C TYR A 97 3.88 6.26 14.30
N ASN A 98 2.75 5.72 13.86
CA ASN A 98 1.90 4.85 14.67
C ASN A 98 2.52 3.44 14.72
N ASP A 99 2.84 2.93 15.91
CA ASP A 99 3.58 1.67 16.09
C ASP A 99 2.69 0.46 16.47
N VAL A 100 1.35 0.58 16.38
CA VAL A 100 0.46 -0.55 16.63
C VAL A 100 0.78 -1.74 15.70
N PRO A 101 0.61 -3.00 16.15
CA PRO A 101 0.79 -4.16 15.30
C PRO A 101 0.06 -4.01 13.96
N LEU A 102 0.78 -4.21 12.86
CA LEU A 102 0.31 -3.96 11.50
C LEU A 102 0.40 -5.22 10.64
N VAL A 103 -0.66 -5.47 9.88
CA VAL A 103 -0.71 -6.44 8.77
C VAL A 103 -1.23 -5.76 7.52
N VAL A 104 -0.66 -6.12 6.37
CA VAL A 104 -1.09 -5.57 5.07
C VAL A 104 -1.64 -6.69 4.18
N LEU A 105 -2.84 -6.50 3.66
CA LEU A 105 -3.42 -7.41 2.66
C LEU A 105 -3.04 -6.95 1.25
N VAL A 106 -2.53 -7.87 0.44
CA VAL A 106 -2.11 -7.62 -0.94
C VAL A 106 -2.60 -8.71 -1.88
N ASN A 107 -2.73 -8.39 -3.19
CA ASN A 107 -3.02 -9.38 -4.21
C ASN A 107 -2.36 -9.02 -5.56
N GLY A 108 -2.54 -9.87 -6.58
CA GLY A 108 -1.98 -9.67 -7.91
C GLY A 108 -2.43 -8.39 -8.64
N ASN A 109 -3.42 -7.65 -8.11
CA ASN A 109 -3.84 -6.35 -8.60
C ASN A 109 -3.28 -5.18 -7.78
N SER A 110 -2.57 -5.44 -6.66
CA SER A 110 -1.82 -4.43 -5.93
C SER A 110 -0.61 -4.02 -6.75
N ALA A 111 -0.54 -2.75 -7.18
CA ALA A 111 0.46 -2.32 -8.15
C ALA A 111 1.07 -0.94 -7.85
N SER A 112 2.32 -0.70 -8.34
CA SER A 112 2.97 0.63 -8.33
C SER A 112 3.09 1.21 -6.91
N ALA A 113 2.45 2.36 -6.61
CA ALA A 113 2.50 3.00 -5.30
C ALA A 113 2.04 2.07 -4.15
N ALA A 114 1.12 1.12 -4.41
CA ALA A 114 0.72 0.12 -3.43
C ALA A 114 1.85 -0.87 -3.13
N GLU A 115 2.64 -1.24 -4.15
CA GLU A 115 3.80 -2.11 -3.97
C GLU A 115 4.96 -1.39 -3.25
N ILE A 116 5.11 -0.08 -3.49
CA ILE A 116 6.09 0.75 -2.78
C ILE A 116 5.80 0.74 -1.28
N LEU A 117 4.55 1.03 -0.89
CA LEU A 117 4.15 1.06 0.51
C LEU A 117 4.23 -0.34 1.15
N ALA A 118 3.70 -1.36 0.49
CA ALA A 118 3.73 -2.74 0.99
C ALA A 118 5.16 -3.26 1.16
N GLY A 119 6.02 -3.06 0.14
CA GLY A 119 7.42 -3.48 0.19
C GLY A 119 8.23 -2.76 1.26
N ALA A 120 7.95 -1.47 1.51
CA ALA A 120 8.57 -0.73 2.60
C ALA A 120 8.16 -1.27 3.97
N ILE A 121 6.88 -1.55 4.18
CA ILE A 121 6.37 -2.13 5.43
C ILE A 121 7.01 -3.50 5.70
N GLN A 122 7.14 -4.33 4.68
CA GLN A 122 7.78 -5.65 4.79
C GLN A 122 9.27 -5.53 5.09
N ASP A 123 10.01 -4.77 4.29
CA ASP A 123 11.47 -4.67 4.36
C ASP A 123 11.97 -4.02 5.66
N THR A 124 11.21 -3.09 6.23
CA THR A 124 11.52 -2.47 7.53
C THR A 124 11.13 -3.35 8.72
N GLY A 125 10.42 -4.46 8.48
CA GLY A 125 9.88 -5.31 9.54
C GLY A 125 8.73 -4.66 10.32
N ARG A 126 8.16 -3.55 9.81
CA ARG A 126 7.08 -2.82 10.47
C ARG A 126 5.78 -3.62 10.52
N GLY A 127 5.53 -4.42 9.51
CA GLY A 127 4.34 -5.26 9.39
C GLY A 127 4.59 -6.48 8.52
N GLN A 128 3.62 -7.37 8.47
CA GLN A 128 3.65 -8.59 7.66
C GLN A 128 2.61 -8.49 6.54
N LEU A 129 2.96 -9.01 5.37
CA LEU A 129 2.08 -9.05 4.21
C LEU A 129 1.38 -10.40 4.12
N ILE A 130 0.08 -10.35 3.82
CA ILE A 130 -0.77 -11.54 3.65
C ILE A 130 -1.51 -11.43 2.32
N GLY A 131 -1.58 -12.51 1.58
CA GLY A 131 -2.32 -12.57 0.32
C GLY A 131 -1.57 -13.28 -0.77
N THR A 132 -1.49 -12.69 -1.96
CA THR A 132 -0.75 -13.24 -3.10
C THR A 132 0.25 -12.24 -3.65
N THR A 133 1.26 -12.72 -4.40
CA THR A 133 2.28 -11.87 -5.02
C THR A 133 1.66 -10.72 -5.79
N THR A 134 2.19 -9.51 -5.61
CA THR A 134 1.69 -8.29 -6.23
C THR A 134 2.03 -8.20 -7.73
N PHE A 135 1.54 -7.16 -8.40
CA PHE A 135 1.58 -7.05 -9.87
C PHE A 135 3.00 -6.94 -10.47
N GLY A 136 3.92 -6.24 -9.81
CA GLY A 136 5.28 -6.02 -10.33
C GLY A 136 5.43 -4.79 -11.23
N LYS A 137 4.77 -3.66 -10.90
CA LYS A 137 4.92 -2.40 -11.64
C LYS A 137 5.89 -1.44 -10.96
N GLY A 138 7.18 -1.65 -11.17
CA GLY A 138 8.25 -0.88 -10.53
C GLY A 138 8.98 0.09 -11.46
N LEU A 139 8.28 0.84 -12.33
CA LEU A 139 8.87 1.78 -13.30
C LEU A 139 8.44 3.22 -13.04
N VAL A 140 9.42 4.15 -13.11
CA VAL A 140 9.16 5.59 -13.19
C VAL A 140 9.10 5.98 -14.66
N GLN A 141 7.99 6.57 -15.06
CA GLN A 141 7.78 7.05 -16.42
C GLN A 141 7.61 8.56 -16.45
N ARG A 142 8.23 9.22 -17.42
CA ARG A 142 8.10 10.65 -17.68
C ARG A 142 7.46 10.90 -19.03
N LEU A 143 6.44 11.75 -19.03
CA LEU A 143 5.83 12.23 -20.27
C LEU A 143 6.63 13.42 -20.81
N PHE A 144 7.09 13.31 -22.05
CA PHE A 144 7.72 14.38 -22.81
C PHE A 144 6.74 14.88 -23.87
N THR A 145 6.46 16.17 -23.87
CA THR A 145 5.66 16.80 -24.94
C THR A 145 6.56 17.08 -26.13
N LEU A 146 6.15 16.61 -27.29
CA LEU A 146 6.87 16.83 -28.56
C LEU A 146 6.43 18.12 -29.23
N PRO A 147 7.23 18.68 -30.18
CA PRO A 147 6.93 19.95 -30.84
C PRO A 147 5.59 20.01 -31.59
N ASP A 148 5.07 18.87 -32.01
CA ASP A 148 3.76 18.73 -32.69
C ASP A 148 2.59 18.60 -31.69
N GLY A 149 2.84 18.69 -30.37
CA GLY A 149 1.85 18.56 -29.32
C GLY A 149 1.54 17.11 -28.89
N SER A 150 2.15 16.11 -29.55
CA SER A 150 2.05 14.71 -29.12
C SER A 150 2.88 14.45 -27.86
N GLY A 151 2.61 13.34 -27.17
CA GLY A 151 3.33 12.93 -25.95
C GLY A 151 4.10 11.65 -26.14
N LEU A 152 5.34 11.60 -25.61
CA LEU A 152 6.16 10.42 -25.54
C LEU A 152 6.37 10.02 -24.06
N ASN A 153 5.89 8.84 -23.67
CA ASN A 153 6.09 8.31 -22.33
C ASN A 153 7.35 7.43 -22.29
N VAL A 154 8.34 7.83 -21.50
CA VAL A 154 9.65 7.15 -21.43
C VAL A 154 9.90 6.67 -20.02
N THR A 155 10.32 5.41 -19.87
CA THR A 155 10.83 4.89 -18.61
C THR A 155 12.20 5.49 -18.33
N ILE A 156 12.36 6.14 -17.17
CA ILE A 156 13.58 6.85 -16.79
C ILE A 156 14.28 6.22 -15.58
N GLN A 157 13.55 5.58 -14.67
CA GLN A 157 14.08 4.96 -13.45
C GLN A 157 13.27 3.70 -13.10
N LYS A 158 13.83 2.88 -12.20
CA LYS A 158 13.15 1.75 -11.55
C LYS A 158 13.03 2.00 -10.07
N TYR A 159 11.94 1.49 -9.48
CA TYR A 159 11.73 1.46 -8.04
C TYR A 159 12.35 0.22 -7.42
N TYR A 160 12.94 0.42 -6.23
CA TYR A 160 13.48 -0.63 -5.38
C TYR A 160 12.98 -0.44 -3.95
N THR A 161 12.70 -1.54 -3.27
CA THR A 161 12.38 -1.53 -1.84
C THR A 161 13.60 -1.15 -1.00
N PRO A 162 13.46 -0.82 0.29
CA PRO A 162 14.59 -0.46 1.16
C PRO A 162 15.75 -1.45 1.10
N ASN A 163 15.47 -2.76 1.06
CA ASN A 163 16.48 -3.81 1.00
C ASN A 163 17.03 -4.09 -0.42
N GLY A 164 16.58 -3.32 -1.41
CA GLY A 164 17.12 -3.41 -2.78
C GLY A 164 16.40 -4.36 -3.71
N THR A 165 15.24 -4.86 -3.34
CA THR A 165 14.45 -5.71 -4.24
C THR A 165 13.83 -4.87 -5.36
N SER A 166 14.08 -5.26 -6.62
CA SER A 166 13.43 -4.61 -7.77
C SER A 166 11.96 -5.05 -7.83
N ILE A 167 11.05 -4.09 -7.75
CA ILE A 167 9.61 -4.36 -7.85
C ILE A 167 9.24 -4.79 -9.28
N HIS A 168 9.92 -4.24 -10.29
CA HIS A 168 9.52 -4.40 -11.70
C HIS A 168 9.67 -5.83 -12.22
N GLY A 169 8.54 -6.39 -12.67
CA GLY A 169 8.45 -7.74 -13.27
C GLY A 169 8.50 -8.88 -12.24
N VAL A 170 8.65 -8.56 -10.96
CA VAL A 170 8.73 -9.55 -9.87
C VAL A 170 7.55 -9.40 -8.90
N GLY A 171 7.18 -8.17 -8.54
CA GLY A 171 6.22 -7.88 -7.48
C GLY A 171 6.81 -8.06 -6.07
N ILE A 172 5.96 -7.97 -5.08
CA ILE A 172 6.27 -8.24 -3.68
C ILE A 172 5.58 -9.54 -3.29
N THR A 173 6.36 -10.52 -2.87
CA THR A 173 5.84 -11.80 -2.36
C THR A 173 5.43 -11.61 -0.89
N PRO A 174 4.20 -11.94 -0.49
CA PRO A 174 3.76 -11.78 0.89
C PRO A 174 4.49 -12.74 1.84
N ASP A 175 4.55 -12.40 3.14
CA ASP A 175 5.09 -13.27 4.19
C ASP A 175 4.23 -14.51 4.42
N TYR A 176 2.91 -14.36 4.23
CA TYR A 176 1.94 -15.46 4.26
C TYR A 176 1.19 -15.51 2.94
N GLU A 177 1.50 -16.51 2.12
CA GLU A 177 0.79 -16.75 0.87
C GLU A 177 -0.55 -17.44 1.17
N VAL A 178 -1.63 -16.69 0.98
CA VAL A 178 -3.00 -17.14 1.24
C VAL A 178 -3.87 -16.76 0.06
N GLU A 179 -4.48 -17.74 -0.58
CA GLU A 179 -5.44 -17.51 -1.66
C GLU A 179 -6.86 -17.36 -1.12
N LEU A 180 -7.66 -16.58 -1.82
CA LEU A 180 -9.11 -16.57 -1.62
C LEU A 180 -9.72 -17.82 -2.26
N PRO A 181 -10.88 -18.29 -1.77
CA PRO A 181 -11.65 -19.30 -2.48
C PRO A 181 -11.92 -18.87 -3.93
N GLU A 182 -11.86 -19.79 -4.88
CA GLU A 182 -11.90 -19.52 -6.33
C GLU A 182 -13.09 -18.63 -6.73
N GLU A 183 -14.24 -18.83 -6.10
CA GLU A 183 -15.46 -18.03 -6.33
C GLU A 183 -15.33 -16.56 -5.92
N TYR A 184 -14.38 -16.19 -5.03
CA TYR A 184 -14.14 -14.84 -4.55
C TYR A 184 -12.86 -14.21 -5.12
N ALA A 185 -12.03 -14.96 -5.85
CA ALA A 185 -10.71 -14.52 -6.33
C ALA A 185 -10.74 -13.23 -7.17
N GLN A 186 -11.88 -12.93 -7.82
CA GLN A 186 -12.06 -11.71 -8.64
C GLN A 186 -13.05 -10.72 -8.04
N GLN A 187 -13.54 -10.97 -6.83
CA GLN A 187 -14.53 -10.11 -6.18
C GLN A 187 -13.86 -9.07 -5.28
N THR A 188 -14.46 -7.89 -5.22
CA THR A 188 -14.01 -6.81 -4.30
C THR A 188 -14.83 -6.76 -3.00
N ASN A 189 -15.99 -7.42 -2.99
CA ASN A 189 -16.87 -7.51 -1.83
C ASN A 189 -16.97 -8.97 -1.39
N ILE A 190 -16.10 -9.36 -0.47
CA ILE A 190 -15.97 -10.71 0.03
C ILE A 190 -16.69 -10.79 1.38
N PRO A 191 -17.62 -11.76 1.60
CA PRO A 191 -18.18 -11.99 2.93
C PRO A 191 -17.07 -12.30 3.94
N ALA A 192 -17.18 -11.78 5.17
CA ALA A 192 -16.12 -11.94 6.17
C ALA A 192 -15.81 -13.42 6.49
N GLU A 193 -16.81 -14.27 6.45
CA GLU A 193 -16.69 -15.73 6.63
C GLU A 193 -15.98 -16.46 5.48
N ALA A 194 -15.86 -15.82 4.31
CA ALA A 194 -15.17 -16.35 3.13
C ALA A 194 -13.80 -15.68 2.89
N ASP A 195 -13.48 -14.60 3.57
CA ASP A 195 -12.21 -13.88 3.41
C ASP A 195 -11.08 -14.53 4.22
N THR A 196 -10.52 -15.61 3.65
CA THR A 196 -9.41 -16.37 4.24
C THR A 196 -8.18 -15.51 4.50
N GLN A 197 -7.94 -14.48 3.69
CA GLN A 197 -6.82 -13.55 3.86
C GLN A 197 -7.03 -12.64 5.08
N LEU A 198 -8.24 -12.09 5.24
CA LEU A 198 -8.59 -11.27 6.40
C LEU A 198 -8.58 -12.11 7.69
N GLN A 199 -9.09 -13.34 7.64
CA GLN A 199 -9.04 -14.27 8.78
C GLN A 199 -7.59 -14.55 9.21
N LYS A 200 -6.69 -14.78 8.25
CA LYS A 200 -5.27 -14.96 8.53
C LYS A 200 -4.62 -13.70 9.11
N ALA A 201 -5.05 -12.51 8.66
CA ALA A 201 -4.56 -11.25 9.23
C ALA A 201 -4.95 -11.10 10.72
N VAL A 202 -6.19 -11.44 11.06
CA VAL A 202 -6.67 -11.43 12.46
C VAL A 202 -5.89 -12.44 13.31
N GLU A 203 -5.66 -13.66 12.79
CA GLU A 203 -4.84 -14.69 13.47
C GLU A 203 -3.44 -14.18 13.78
N VAL A 204 -2.72 -13.65 12.77
CA VAL A 204 -1.35 -13.12 12.90
C VAL A 204 -1.28 -11.97 13.92
N LEU A 205 -2.27 -11.05 13.90
CA LEU A 205 -2.35 -9.96 14.88
C LEU A 205 -2.67 -10.45 16.29
N SER A 206 -3.33 -11.59 16.44
CA SER A 206 -3.65 -12.17 17.74
C SER A 206 -2.45 -12.87 18.40
N GLU A 207 -1.46 -13.33 17.61
CA GLU A 207 -0.23 -13.94 18.09
C GLU A 207 0.81 -12.91 18.60
N LYS A 208 0.65 -11.63 18.26
CA LYS A 208 1.56 -10.52 18.63
C LYS A 208 1.17 -9.80 19.93
N ASN A 209 0.55 -10.49 20.87
CA ASN A 209 0.22 -9.97 22.21
C ASN A 209 1.42 -9.95 23.14
#